data_2cfebe5cda89141950edbcef36a5f4f9
#
_entry.id   2cfebe5cda89141950edbcef36a5f4f9
#
_cell.length_a   1.000
_cell.length_b   1.000
_cell.length_c   1.000
_cell.angle_alpha   90.00
_cell.angle_beta   90.00
_cell.angle_gamma   90.00
#
_symmetry.space_group_name_H-M   'P 1'
#
loop_
_entity.id
_entity.type
_entity.pdbx_description
1 polymer ?
#
loop_
_entity_poly.entity_id
_entity_poly.type
_entity_poly.pdbx_seq_one_letter_code
_entity_poly.pdbx_strand_id
1 'polypeptide(L)'
;PLKEQRDTVRDLRQIGLGVMGIADMLIKLGLKYGSQESIDFCDKIGFMMADASIMQSALLAKEYGVFPNYKKECVLKSPYFIKNTTVQTKRLVEEYGLRNSQLLTIAPTGSISTMLGVSGGIEPIFMISYTRKTETLHDGDTYYKVYTPIAKTYMEINNIDKEEDLPDIFVTAMSLDYKDRIKMQSVWQKHIDASISSTVNVPNNFTIEQVEDLYKFAWENNLKGITIYRDGCERTGILTANKPSNKKKTVEELQEELNEAVLEALKNNPNECPMCGGEMFHSGGCSECHDCGYSPCSI
;
A
#
# COMPACT_ATOMS: atom_id res chain seq x y z
N PRO A 1 22.26 -15.04 7.74
CA PRO A 1 22.29 -13.62 7.39
C PRO A 1 23.75 -13.17 7.16
N LEU A 2 23.93 -12.20 6.25
CA LEU A 2 25.24 -11.62 5.97
C LEU A 2 25.78 -10.93 7.22
N LYS A 3 27.10 -10.92 7.38
CA LYS A 3 27.76 -10.33 8.55
C LYS A 3 27.43 -8.86 8.69
N GLU A 4 27.49 -8.11 7.57
CA GLU A 4 27.22 -6.68 7.50
C GLU A 4 25.79 -6.34 7.95
N GLN A 5 24.80 -7.12 7.53
CA GLN A 5 23.41 -6.95 7.98
C GLN A 5 23.26 -7.21 9.48
N ARG A 6 23.87 -8.29 9.97
CA ARG A 6 23.86 -8.62 11.39
C ARG A 6 24.46 -7.52 12.24
N ASP A 7 25.61 -7.01 11.82
CA ASP A 7 26.35 -5.97 12.55
C ASP A 7 25.54 -4.65 12.55
N THR A 8 24.98 -4.24 11.38
CA THR A 8 24.10 -3.06 11.27
C THR A 8 22.86 -3.17 12.15
N VAL A 9 22.19 -4.33 12.14
CA VAL A 9 20.99 -4.56 12.99
C VAL A 9 21.33 -4.49 14.48
N ARG A 10 22.49 -5.02 14.88
CA ARG A 10 22.94 -4.95 16.27
C ARG A 10 23.30 -3.54 16.72
N ASP A 11 23.91 -2.77 15.84
CA ASP A 11 24.36 -1.42 16.11
C ASP A 11 23.22 -0.40 16.20
N LEU A 12 22.17 -0.59 15.39
CA LEU A 12 21.02 0.33 15.30
C LEU A 12 19.79 -0.16 16.06
N ARG A 13 19.58 -1.47 16.18
CA ARG A 13 18.41 -2.08 16.82
C ARG A 13 17.09 -1.50 16.34
N GLN A 14 16.96 -1.31 15.02
CA GLN A 14 15.76 -0.80 14.39
C GLN A 14 14.61 -1.79 14.53
N ILE A 15 13.43 -1.28 14.86
CA ILE A 15 12.16 -2.02 14.82
C ILE A 15 11.16 -1.23 13.99
N GLY A 16 10.02 -1.83 13.67
CA GLY A 16 8.97 -1.19 12.89
C GLY A 16 7.59 -1.61 13.40
N LEU A 17 7.06 -0.88 14.37
CA LEU A 17 5.68 -1.01 14.78
C LEU A 17 4.81 -0.09 13.93
N GLY A 18 3.68 -0.60 13.44
CA GLY A 18 2.73 0.16 12.62
C GLY A 18 1.29 -0.18 12.94
N VAL A 19 0.38 0.36 12.14
CA VAL A 19 -1.06 0.17 12.29
C VAL A 19 -1.68 -0.33 10.99
N MET A 20 -2.85 -0.93 11.10
CA MET A 20 -3.77 -1.26 10.01
C MET A 20 -5.21 -1.10 10.52
N GLY A 21 -6.20 -1.04 9.62
CA GLY A 21 -7.60 -0.88 9.97
C GLY A 21 -8.00 0.55 10.35
N ILE A 22 -7.23 1.56 9.94
CA ILE A 22 -7.55 2.97 10.25
C ILE A 22 -8.87 3.39 9.62
N ALA A 23 -9.14 3.01 8.36
CA ALA A 23 -10.40 3.35 7.72
C ALA A 23 -11.59 2.69 8.42
N ASP A 24 -11.45 1.43 8.83
CA ASP A 24 -12.49 0.73 9.60
C ASP A 24 -12.77 1.41 10.95
N MET A 25 -11.72 1.84 11.64
CA MET A 25 -11.85 2.57 12.89
C MET A 25 -12.59 3.89 12.69
N LEU A 26 -12.24 4.66 11.65
CA LEU A 26 -12.90 5.92 11.33
C LEU A 26 -14.39 5.72 11.01
N ILE A 27 -14.74 4.71 10.20
CA ILE A 27 -16.13 4.34 9.89
C ILE A 27 -16.90 4.01 11.18
N LYS A 28 -16.32 3.18 12.06
CA LYS A 28 -16.95 2.82 13.36
C LYS A 28 -17.18 4.01 14.27
N LEU A 29 -16.35 5.03 14.15
CA LEU A 29 -16.49 6.28 14.92
C LEU A 29 -17.39 7.32 14.22
N GLY A 30 -17.91 7.02 13.03
CA GLY A 30 -18.70 7.97 12.25
C GLY A 30 -17.86 9.11 11.64
N LEU A 31 -16.55 8.95 11.52
CA LEU A 31 -15.64 9.94 10.97
C LEU A 31 -15.36 9.66 9.50
N LYS A 32 -15.62 10.63 8.65
CA LYS A 32 -15.32 10.52 7.22
C LYS A 32 -13.81 10.60 6.99
N TYR A 33 -13.25 9.58 6.31
CA TYR A 33 -11.84 9.58 5.96
C TYR A 33 -11.48 10.80 5.11
N GLY A 34 -10.44 11.53 5.49
CA GLY A 34 -10.00 12.77 4.82
C GLY A 34 -10.68 14.05 5.33
N SER A 35 -11.72 13.95 6.18
CA SER A 35 -12.28 15.12 6.85
C SER A 35 -11.30 15.69 7.89
N GLN A 36 -11.46 16.96 8.24
CA GLN A 36 -10.60 17.61 9.23
C GLN A 36 -10.68 16.89 10.58
N GLU A 37 -11.89 16.44 10.98
CA GLU A 37 -12.09 15.69 12.24
C GLU A 37 -11.32 14.37 12.23
N SER A 38 -11.31 13.64 11.10
CA SER A 38 -10.55 12.39 10.97
C SER A 38 -9.04 12.63 11.00
N ILE A 39 -8.57 13.72 10.39
CA ILE A 39 -7.16 14.15 10.40
C ILE A 39 -6.73 14.51 11.83
N ASP A 40 -7.52 15.34 12.55
CA ASP A 40 -7.22 15.74 13.92
C ASP A 40 -7.24 14.54 14.89
N PHE A 41 -8.14 13.60 14.65
CA PHE A 41 -8.21 12.36 15.43
C PHE A 41 -6.96 11.47 15.19
N CYS A 42 -6.56 11.30 13.93
CA CYS A 42 -5.36 10.55 13.58
C CYS A 42 -4.08 11.24 14.09
N ASP A 43 -4.01 12.57 14.11
CA ASP A 43 -2.88 13.32 14.72
C ASP A 43 -2.69 12.96 16.20
N LYS A 44 -3.80 12.92 16.96
CA LYS A 44 -3.76 12.54 18.38
C LYS A 44 -3.30 11.09 18.58
N ILE A 45 -3.84 10.16 17.81
CA ILE A 45 -3.42 8.73 17.91
C ILE A 45 -1.96 8.57 17.53
N GLY A 46 -1.52 9.21 16.43
CA GLY A 46 -0.14 9.17 15.99
C GLY A 46 0.82 9.69 17.04
N PHE A 47 0.49 10.82 17.68
CA PHE A 47 1.28 11.36 18.79
C PHE A 47 1.35 10.39 19.98
N MET A 48 0.22 9.81 20.38
CA MET A 48 0.19 8.85 21.50
C MET A 48 1.04 7.60 21.19
N MET A 49 1.00 7.10 19.97
CA MET A 49 1.82 5.96 19.55
C MET A 49 3.31 6.31 19.57
N ALA A 50 3.69 7.49 19.09
CA ALA A 50 5.07 7.94 19.06
C ALA A 50 5.61 8.12 20.49
N ASP A 51 4.90 8.84 21.34
CA ASP A 51 5.31 9.07 22.73
C ASP A 51 5.43 7.76 23.50
N ALA A 52 4.42 6.88 23.41
CA ALA A 52 4.43 5.60 24.10
C ALA A 52 5.56 4.67 23.63
N SER A 53 5.85 4.63 22.32
CA SER A 53 6.93 3.81 21.76
C SER A 53 8.31 4.33 22.19
N ILE A 54 8.51 5.65 22.19
CA ILE A 54 9.75 6.27 22.66
C ILE A 54 9.93 6.02 24.16
N MET A 55 8.87 6.19 24.95
CA MET A 55 8.89 5.91 26.39
C MET A 55 9.26 4.45 26.68
N GLN A 56 8.65 3.50 25.96
CA GLN A 56 8.96 2.09 26.14
C GLN A 56 10.40 1.75 25.72
N SER A 57 10.90 2.35 24.65
CA SER A 57 12.30 2.18 24.23
C SER A 57 13.29 2.72 25.30
N ALA A 58 12.93 3.80 26.00
CA ALA A 58 13.74 4.32 27.11
C ALA A 58 13.72 3.35 28.33
N LEU A 59 12.56 2.79 28.65
CA LEU A 59 12.46 1.79 29.72
C LEU A 59 13.25 0.50 29.39
N LEU A 60 13.23 0.06 28.14
CA LEU A 60 14.06 -1.05 27.67
C LEU A 60 15.56 -0.68 27.70
N ALA A 61 15.92 0.57 27.42
CA ALA A 61 17.30 1.02 27.53
C ALA A 61 17.80 1.02 28.99
N LYS A 62 16.93 1.33 29.96
CA LYS A 62 17.24 1.19 31.38
C LYS A 62 17.62 -0.25 31.76
N GLU A 63 16.93 -1.25 31.19
CA GLU A 63 17.14 -2.67 31.50
C GLU A 63 18.29 -3.29 30.70
N TYR A 64 18.33 -3.02 29.38
CA TYR A 64 19.24 -3.68 28.44
C TYR A 64 20.32 -2.80 27.84
N GLY A 65 20.43 -1.54 28.27
CA GLY A 65 21.34 -0.52 27.69
C GLY A 65 20.82 0.07 26.37
N VAL A 66 21.43 1.16 25.98
CA VAL A 66 21.13 1.86 24.71
C VAL A 66 21.58 1.07 23.48
N PHE A 67 21.12 1.44 22.30
CA PHE A 67 21.70 0.89 21.06
C PHE A 67 23.13 1.39 20.86
N PRO A 68 24.07 0.59 20.30
CA PRO A 68 25.48 0.92 20.27
C PRO A 68 25.84 2.27 19.66
N ASN A 69 25.13 2.69 18.60
CA ASN A 69 25.38 3.96 17.93
C ASN A 69 24.57 5.14 18.53
N TYR A 70 24.03 4.98 19.74
CA TYR A 70 23.25 6.03 20.42
C TYR A 70 24.10 7.27 20.70
N LYS A 71 23.61 8.43 20.28
CA LYS A 71 24.20 9.74 20.55
C LYS A 71 23.14 10.64 21.22
N LYS A 72 23.22 10.81 22.53
CA LYS A 72 22.24 11.52 23.35
C LYS A 72 21.89 12.89 22.77
N GLU A 73 22.89 13.68 22.43
CA GLU A 73 22.69 15.04 21.94
C GLU A 73 21.94 15.07 20.58
N CYS A 74 22.20 14.09 19.69
CA CYS A 74 21.51 14.00 18.41
C CYS A 74 20.03 13.68 18.61
N VAL A 75 19.73 12.76 19.52
CA VAL A 75 18.35 12.38 19.83
C VAL A 75 17.57 13.54 20.46
N LEU A 76 18.12 14.14 21.51
CA LEU A 76 17.45 15.22 22.24
C LEU A 76 17.23 16.50 21.40
N LYS A 77 18.06 16.73 20.39
CA LYS A 77 17.94 17.86 19.44
C LYS A 77 17.09 17.52 18.22
N SER A 78 16.69 16.26 18.04
CA SER A 78 15.89 15.85 16.90
C SER A 78 14.52 16.55 16.90
N PRO A 79 14.11 17.21 15.78
CA PRO A 79 12.79 17.79 15.66
C PRO A 79 11.66 16.77 15.84
N TYR A 80 11.86 15.52 15.38
CA TYR A 80 10.92 14.43 15.59
C TYR A 80 10.73 14.14 17.09
N PHE A 81 11.83 13.95 17.81
CA PHE A 81 11.80 13.69 19.26
C PHE A 81 11.12 14.83 20.03
N ILE A 82 11.50 16.09 19.73
CA ILE A 82 10.94 17.26 20.42
C ILE A 82 9.43 17.35 20.25
N LYS A 83 8.94 17.06 19.03
CA LYS A 83 7.50 17.16 18.68
C LYS A 83 6.67 15.98 19.18
N ASN A 84 7.28 14.81 19.36
CA ASN A 84 6.56 13.56 19.64
C ASN A 84 6.75 13.03 21.07
N THR A 85 7.21 13.86 22.01
CA THR A 85 7.44 13.42 23.38
C THR A 85 6.81 14.34 24.40
N THR A 86 6.18 13.72 25.40
CA THR A 86 5.74 14.40 26.62
C THR A 86 6.94 14.75 27.51
N VAL A 87 6.72 15.62 28.50
CA VAL A 87 7.75 15.96 29.51
C VAL A 87 8.24 14.71 30.24
N GLN A 88 7.35 13.77 30.54
CA GLN A 88 7.71 12.52 31.21
C GLN A 88 8.63 11.67 30.33
N THR A 89 8.26 11.48 29.07
CA THR A 89 9.06 10.69 28.11
C THR A 89 10.44 11.32 27.87
N LYS A 90 10.50 12.66 27.77
CA LYS A 90 11.78 13.39 27.65
C LYS A 90 12.72 13.10 28.82
N ARG A 91 12.24 13.16 30.05
CA ARG A 91 13.04 12.86 31.24
C ARG A 91 13.55 11.43 31.24
N LEU A 92 12.72 10.44 30.85
CA LEU A 92 13.17 9.04 30.75
C LEU A 92 14.27 8.87 29.73
N VAL A 93 14.15 9.51 28.56
CA VAL A 93 15.19 9.45 27.52
C VAL A 93 16.45 10.20 27.91
N GLU A 94 16.35 11.32 28.62
CA GLU A 94 17.50 12.03 29.19
C GLU A 94 18.25 11.18 30.20
N GLU A 95 17.55 10.38 30.99
CA GLU A 95 18.13 9.54 32.03
C GLU A 95 18.70 8.21 31.46
N TYR A 96 17.94 7.51 30.63
CA TYR A 96 18.26 6.13 30.20
C TYR A 96 18.68 6.00 28.74
N GLY A 97 18.44 7.01 27.89
CA GLY A 97 18.63 6.93 26.44
C GLY A 97 17.54 6.12 25.73
N LEU A 98 17.87 5.58 24.55
CA LEU A 98 16.95 4.76 23.77
C LEU A 98 17.58 3.40 23.45
N ARG A 99 16.76 2.35 23.49
CA ARG A 99 17.14 0.98 23.10
C ARG A 99 17.19 0.79 21.59
N ASN A 100 16.39 1.54 20.84
CA ASN A 100 16.15 1.40 19.42
C ASN A 100 16.40 2.72 18.71
N SER A 101 17.03 2.70 17.55
CA SER A 101 17.26 3.91 16.75
C SER A 101 16.06 4.29 15.89
N GLN A 102 15.14 3.35 15.64
CA GLN A 102 13.89 3.52 14.89
C GLN A 102 12.81 2.66 15.53
N LEU A 103 11.58 3.17 15.62
CA LEU A 103 10.49 2.55 16.34
C LEU A 103 9.26 2.29 15.48
N LEU A 104 8.79 3.30 14.73
CA LEU A 104 7.52 3.26 14.02
C LEU A 104 7.71 3.26 12.50
N THR A 105 6.91 2.42 11.82
CA THR A 105 6.77 2.40 10.37
C THR A 105 5.36 1.96 10.01
N ILE A 106 4.86 2.37 8.84
CA ILE A 106 3.58 1.85 8.33
C ILE A 106 3.87 1.06 7.08
N ALA A 107 3.80 -0.27 7.23
CA ALA A 107 3.95 -1.22 6.15
C ALA A 107 2.67 -1.35 5.32
N PRO A 108 2.72 -1.91 4.09
CA PRO A 108 1.53 -2.09 3.23
C PRO A 108 0.44 -2.95 3.87
N THR A 109 0.81 -3.96 4.63
CA THR A 109 -0.07 -4.92 5.34
C THR A 109 -1.13 -5.62 4.47
N GLY A 110 -0.95 -5.67 3.13
CA GLY A 110 -1.98 -6.13 2.19
C GLY A 110 -2.58 -7.50 2.54
N SER A 111 -1.75 -8.54 2.69
CA SER A 111 -2.23 -9.89 3.00
C SER A 111 -2.76 -10.02 4.43
N ILE A 112 -2.06 -9.45 5.42
CA ILE A 112 -2.44 -9.57 6.82
C ILE A 112 -3.71 -8.80 7.15
N SER A 113 -3.90 -7.61 6.58
CA SER A 113 -5.14 -6.84 6.75
C SER A 113 -6.34 -7.55 6.11
N THR A 114 -6.16 -8.11 4.91
CA THR A 114 -7.20 -8.93 4.26
C THR A 114 -7.56 -10.15 5.09
N MET A 115 -6.57 -10.85 5.66
CA MET A 115 -6.82 -12.02 6.53
C MET A 115 -7.61 -11.63 7.78
N LEU A 116 -7.36 -10.45 8.34
CA LEU A 116 -8.08 -9.93 9.51
C LEU A 116 -9.38 -9.20 9.16
N GLY A 117 -9.69 -9.02 7.88
CA GLY A 117 -10.91 -8.36 7.42
C GLY A 117 -10.95 -6.86 7.68
N VAL A 118 -9.80 -6.18 7.66
CA VAL A 118 -9.67 -4.74 7.87
C VAL A 118 -8.90 -4.07 6.74
N SER A 119 -8.93 -2.74 6.67
CA SER A 119 -8.17 -1.93 5.71
C SER A 119 -6.66 -2.01 5.96
N GLY A 120 -5.85 -1.91 4.91
CA GLY A 120 -4.39 -1.92 4.98
C GLY A 120 -3.82 -0.61 5.53
N GLY A 121 -2.87 -0.71 6.47
CA GLY A 121 -2.15 0.44 6.99
C GLY A 121 -3.06 1.61 7.39
N ILE A 122 -2.74 2.78 6.86
CA ILE A 122 -3.55 3.99 7.00
C ILE A 122 -4.42 4.26 5.75
N GLU A 123 -4.57 3.27 4.88
CA GLU A 123 -5.29 3.44 3.61
C GLU A 123 -6.80 3.44 3.81
N PRO A 124 -7.57 4.17 2.96
CA PRO A 124 -9.01 4.01 2.92
C PRO A 124 -9.35 2.58 2.48
N ILE A 125 -10.60 2.16 2.66
CA ILE A 125 -11.04 0.90 2.06
C ILE A 125 -10.86 0.98 0.54
N PHE A 126 -10.36 -0.09 -0.07
CA PHE A 126 -10.10 -0.08 -1.52
C PHE A 126 -11.39 0.04 -2.29
N MET A 127 -12.38 -0.79 -1.96
CA MET A 127 -13.73 -0.79 -2.54
C MET A 127 -14.74 -1.26 -1.48
N ILE A 128 -15.99 -0.84 -1.62
CA ILE A 128 -17.10 -1.30 -0.75
C ILE A 128 -17.40 -2.77 -1.04
N SER A 129 -17.43 -3.14 -2.30
CA SER A 129 -17.68 -4.51 -2.76
C SER A 129 -16.78 -4.88 -3.95
N TYR A 130 -16.54 -6.16 -4.13
CA TYR A 130 -15.83 -6.72 -5.27
C TYR A 130 -16.49 -8.00 -5.76
N THR A 131 -16.28 -8.34 -7.03
CA THR A 131 -16.74 -9.61 -7.59
C THR A 131 -15.68 -10.68 -7.39
N ARG A 132 -16.03 -11.75 -6.71
CA ARG A 132 -15.21 -12.94 -6.57
C ARG A 132 -15.67 -14.00 -7.58
N LYS A 133 -14.75 -14.44 -8.41
CA LYS A 133 -14.90 -15.60 -9.28
C LYS A 133 -14.60 -16.85 -8.47
N THR A 134 -15.47 -17.83 -8.51
CA THR A 134 -15.20 -19.16 -7.96
C THR A 134 -15.30 -20.16 -9.11
N GLU A 135 -14.20 -20.88 -9.35
CA GLU A 135 -14.19 -21.99 -10.30
C GLU A 135 -14.85 -23.19 -9.63
N THR A 136 -15.95 -23.65 -10.21
CA THR A 136 -16.59 -24.91 -9.79
C THR A 136 -16.15 -26.02 -10.73
N LEU A 137 -15.84 -27.21 -10.17
CA LEU A 137 -15.34 -28.36 -10.93
C LEU A 137 -16.34 -28.90 -11.98
N HIS A 138 -17.61 -28.51 -11.94
CA HIS A 138 -18.66 -29.12 -12.77
C HIS A 138 -19.65 -28.16 -13.44
N ASP A 139 -19.80 -26.88 -13.00
CA ASP A 139 -20.91 -26.00 -13.44
C ASP A 139 -20.48 -24.62 -14.01
N GLY A 140 -19.22 -24.47 -14.42
CA GLY A 140 -18.73 -23.20 -14.93
C GLY A 140 -18.42 -22.16 -13.84
N ASP A 141 -17.95 -21.01 -14.26
CA ASP A 141 -17.54 -19.92 -13.33
C ASP A 141 -18.76 -19.28 -12.67
N THR A 142 -18.75 -19.23 -11.34
CA THR A 142 -19.77 -18.53 -10.57
C THR A 142 -19.20 -17.24 -9.99
N TYR A 143 -19.91 -16.14 -10.15
CA TYR A 143 -19.50 -14.81 -9.69
C TYR A 143 -20.36 -14.36 -8.52
N TYR A 144 -19.71 -13.99 -7.40
CA TYR A 144 -20.38 -13.48 -6.20
C TYR A 144 -19.93 -12.06 -5.91
N LYS A 145 -20.89 -11.18 -5.61
CA LYS A 145 -20.58 -9.87 -5.03
C LYS A 145 -20.23 -10.07 -3.55
N VAL A 146 -19.03 -9.67 -3.18
CA VAL A 146 -18.52 -9.77 -1.80
C VAL A 146 -18.31 -8.37 -1.28
N TYR A 147 -18.95 -8.05 -0.17
CA TYR A 147 -18.75 -6.79 0.53
C TYR A 147 -17.52 -6.85 1.44
N THR A 148 -16.84 -5.72 1.63
CA THR A 148 -15.85 -5.60 2.69
C THR A 148 -16.52 -5.85 4.05
N PRO A 149 -15.83 -6.49 5.01
CA PRO A 149 -16.46 -6.87 6.29
C PRO A 149 -17.13 -5.70 7.01
N ILE A 150 -16.49 -4.53 7.04
CA ILE A 150 -17.05 -3.34 7.69
C ILE A 150 -18.33 -2.86 7.00
N ALA A 151 -18.39 -2.85 5.66
CA ALA A 151 -19.59 -2.46 4.91
C ALA A 151 -20.71 -3.47 5.12
N LYS A 152 -20.41 -4.77 5.02
CA LYS A 152 -21.37 -5.84 5.26
C LYS A 152 -22.01 -5.71 6.66
N THR A 153 -21.19 -5.60 7.70
CA THR A 153 -21.66 -5.47 9.08
C THR A 153 -22.51 -4.21 9.27
N TYR A 154 -22.10 -3.09 8.68
CA TYR A 154 -22.86 -1.84 8.78
C TYR A 154 -24.22 -1.94 8.09
N MET A 155 -24.28 -2.53 6.88
CA MET A 155 -25.52 -2.76 6.13
C MET A 155 -26.48 -3.67 6.89
N GLU A 156 -25.98 -4.77 7.47
CA GLU A 156 -26.78 -5.70 8.27
C GLU A 156 -27.37 -5.04 9.52
N ILE A 157 -26.60 -4.27 10.26
CA ILE A 157 -27.03 -3.57 11.49
C ILE A 157 -28.08 -2.50 11.18
N ASN A 158 -27.94 -1.78 10.06
CA ASN A 158 -28.79 -0.64 9.71
C ASN A 158 -29.90 -0.99 8.72
N ASN A 159 -30.09 -2.27 8.37
CA ASN A 159 -31.06 -2.76 7.38
C ASN A 159 -30.96 -2.04 6.04
N ILE A 160 -29.73 -1.90 5.54
CA ILE A 160 -29.40 -1.30 4.23
C ILE A 160 -29.20 -2.42 3.22
N ASP A 161 -30.00 -2.42 2.15
CA ASP A 161 -29.95 -3.48 1.12
C ASP A 161 -29.00 -3.10 -0.05
N LYS A 162 -28.80 -1.81 -0.29
CA LYS A 162 -28.04 -1.31 -1.44
C LYS A 162 -26.81 -0.54 -1.01
N GLU A 163 -25.76 -0.70 -1.78
CA GLU A 163 -24.49 -0.01 -1.57
C GLU A 163 -24.61 1.52 -1.68
N GLU A 164 -25.51 1.98 -2.57
CA GLU A 164 -25.77 3.40 -2.82
C GLU A 164 -26.40 4.11 -1.61
N ASP A 165 -27.03 3.36 -0.70
CA ASP A 165 -27.66 3.89 0.51
C ASP A 165 -26.70 3.98 1.71
N LEU A 166 -25.43 3.55 1.53
CA LEU A 166 -24.40 3.72 2.56
C LEU A 166 -24.10 5.20 2.78
N PRO A 167 -23.88 5.62 4.03
CA PRO A 167 -23.53 7.00 4.34
C PRO A 167 -22.17 7.38 3.76
N ASP A 168 -21.92 8.68 3.60
CA ASP A 168 -20.72 9.26 2.97
C ASP A 168 -19.42 9.06 3.75
N ILE A 169 -19.48 8.44 4.94
CA ILE A 169 -18.31 7.98 5.69
C ILE A 169 -17.63 6.77 5.03
N PHE A 170 -18.31 6.04 4.12
CA PHE A 170 -17.77 4.94 3.35
C PHE A 170 -16.96 5.43 2.14
N VAL A 171 -15.86 6.12 2.42
CA VAL A 171 -14.92 6.62 1.41
C VAL A 171 -14.01 5.49 0.94
N THR A 172 -13.86 5.36 -0.39
CA THR A 172 -12.98 4.35 -1.00
C THR A 172 -11.70 4.99 -1.57
N ALA A 173 -10.71 4.17 -1.85
CA ALA A 173 -9.47 4.62 -2.48
C ALA A 173 -9.69 5.28 -3.86
N MET A 174 -10.78 4.91 -4.56
CA MET A 174 -11.13 5.45 -5.87
C MET A 174 -11.98 6.72 -5.81
N SER A 175 -12.72 6.93 -4.70
CA SER A 175 -13.60 8.09 -4.52
C SER A 175 -12.91 9.25 -3.78
N LEU A 176 -11.81 8.98 -3.10
CA LEU A 176 -11.08 9.96 -2.31
C LEU A 176 -10.22 10.88 -3.20
N ASP A 177 -10.32 12.19 -2.98
CA ASP A 177 -9.39 13.15 -3.59
C ASP A 177 -7.94 12.88 -3.14
N TYR A 178 -6.99 12.94 -4.09
CA TYR A 178 -5.59 12.65 -3.79
C TYR A 178 -4.98 13.62 -2.77
N LYS A 179 -5.46 14.87 -2.69
CA LYS A 179 -4.99 15.85 -1.71
C LYS A 179 -5.39 15.46 -0.30
N ASP A 180 -6.60 14.94 -0.11
CA ASP A 180 -7.04 14.47 1.21
C ASP A 180 -6.32 13.19 1.61
N ARG A 181 -5.98 12.33 0.62
CA ARG A 181 -5.10 11.19 0.83
C ARG A 181 -3.72 11.61 1.33
N ILE A 182 -3.11 12.61 0.68
CA ILE A 182 -1.80 13.15 1.04
C ILE A 182 -1.84 13.81 2.42
N LYS A 183 -2.88 14.59 2.74
CA LYS A 183 -3.04 15.21 4.07
C LYS A 183 -3.12 14.14 5.17
N MET A 184 -3.89 13.06 4.96
CA MET A 184 -3.97 11.95 5.90
C MET A 184 -2.61 11.27 6.09
N GLN A 185 -1.86 11.01 5.03
CA GLN A 185 -0.51 10.48 5.13
C GLN A 185 0.44 11.45 5.82
N SER A 186 0.32 12.75 5.55
CA SER A 186 1.15 13.79 6.16
C SER A 186 0.97 13.85 7.69
N VAL A 187 -0.27 13.76 8.16
CA VAL A 187 -0.52 13.78 9.61
C VAL A 187 0.13 12.57 10.31
N TRP A 188 0.06 11.39 9.70
CA TRP A 188 0.75 10.22 10.23
C TRP A 188 2.27 10.36 10.14
N GLN A 189 2.81 10.93 9.05
CA GLN A 189 4.26 11.07 8.86
C GLN A 189 4.92 11.98 9.91
N LYS A 190 4.18 12.90 10.53
CA LYS A 190 4.69 13.69 11.67
C LYS A 190 5.11 12.81 12.85
N HIS A 191 4.47 11.65 13.01
CA HIS A 191 4.59 10.76 14.16
C HIS A 191 5.33 9.45 13.84
N ILE A 192 5.59 9.16 12.57
CA ILE A 192 6.30 7.96 12.11
C ILE A 192 7.75 8.34 11.81
N ASP A 193 8.69 7.77 12.57
CA ASP A 193 10.14 8.02 12.41
C ASP A 193 10.74 7.34 11.18
N ALA A 194 10.20 6.21 10.73
CA ALA A 194 10.55 5.59 9.46
C ALA A 194 9.64 6.05 8.30
N SER A 195 9.42 5.21 7.33
CA SER A 195 8.60 5.48 6.15
C SER A 195 7.19 4.94 6.31
N ILE A 196 6.28 5.48 5.50
CA ILE A 196 4.91 5.04 5.35
C ILE A 196 4.73 4.51 3.94
N SER A 197 4.24 3.28 3.80
CA SER A 197 3.76 2.77 2.53
C SER A 197 2.34 3.29 2.29
N SER A 198 2.16 4.00 1.20
CA SER A 198 0.86 4.56 0.82
C SER A 198 0.76 4.71 -0.68
N THR A 199 -0.35 4.23 -1.25
CA THR A 199 -0.62 4.29 -2.68
C THR A 199 -1.81 5.19 -2.95
N VAL A 200 -1.64 6.18 -3.81
CA VAL A 200 -2.74 6.98 -4.35
C VAL A 200 -3.25 6.31 -5.61
N ASN A 201 -4.50 5.91 -5.59
CA ASN A 201 -5.18 5.37 -6.75
C ASN A 201 -5.77 6.53 -7.55
N VAL A 202 -5.46 6.59 -8.83
CA VAL A 202 -5.94 7.64 -9.73
C VAL A 202 -6.61 7.03 -10.97
N PRO A 203 -7.59 7.72 -11.58
CA PRO A 203 -8.30 7.20 -12.73
C PRO A 203 -7.40 7.17 -13.98
N ASN A 204 -7.81 6.41 -14.99
CA ASN A 204 -7.06 6.23 -16.24
C ASN A 204 -6.76 7.56 -16.96
N ASN A 205 -7.68 8.53 -16.89
CA ASN A 205 -7.53 9.86 -17.51
C ASN A 205 -6.70 10.85 -16.70
N PHE A 206 -6.04 10.42 -15.63
CA PHE A 206 -5.16 11.28 -14.83
C PHE A 206 -3.95 11.70 -15.64
N THR A 207 -3.76 13.02 -15.82
CA THR A 207 -2.74 13.59 -16.72
C THR A 207 -1.35 13.63 -16.09
N ILE A 208 -0.32 13.87 -16.92
CA ILE A 208 1.06 14.03 -16.45
C ILE A 208 1.18 15.25 -15.53
N GLU A 209 0.51 16.35 -15.86
CA GLU A 209 0.49 17.57 -15.04
C GLU A 209 -0.13 17.31 -13.67
N GLN A 210 -1.20 16.50 -13.61
CA GLN A 210 -1.81 16.11 -12.34
C GLN A 210 -0.88 15.20 -11.51
N VAL A 211 -0.10 14.35 -12.16
CA VAL A 211 0.94 13.53 -11.48
C VAL A 211 2.03 14.45 -10.90
N GLU A 212 2.48 15.46 -11.66
CA GLU A 212 3.44 16.44 -11.19
C GLU A 212 2.92 17.22 -9.99
N ASP A 213 1.69 17.72 -10.05
CA ASP A 213 1.03 18.43 -8.95
C ASP A 213 0.90 17.54 -7.71
N LEU A 214 0.57 16.27 -7.89
CA LEU A 214 0.49 15.30 -6.78
C LEU A 214 1.84 15.14 -6.08
N TYR A 215 2.93 14.96 -6.81
CA TYR A 215 4.26 14.83 -6.22
C TYR A 215 4.73 16.13 -5.54
N LYS A 216 4.46 17.30 -6.14
CA LYS A 216 4.74 18.61 -5.53
C LYS A 216 3.97 18.77 -4.23
N PHE A 217 2.67 18.46 -4.23
CA PHE A 217 1.83 18.57 -3.07
C PHE A 217 2.27 17.58 -1.96
N ALA A 218 2.69 16.37 -2.31
CA ALA A 218 3.24 15.41 -1.36
C ALA A 218 4.55 15.93 -0.71
N TRP A 219 5.44 16.52 -1.50
CA TRP A 219 6.67 17.12 -1.00
C TRP A 219 6.41 18.32 -0.08
N GLU A 220 5.50 19.22 -0.46
CA GLU A 220 5.09 20.38 0.34
C GLU A 220 4.47 19.96 1.69
N ASN A 221 3.84 18.78 1.73
CA ASN A 221 3.29 18.19 2.95
C ASN A 221 4.28 17.30 3.72
N ASN A 222 5.57 17.37 3.40
CA ASN A 222 6.66 16.68 4.08
C ASN A 222 6.55 15.15 4.09
N LEU A 223 5.99 14.55 3.04
CA LEU A 223 5.99 13.11 2.88
C LEU A 223 7.41 12.62 2.53
N LYS A 224 7.81 11.49 3.11
CA LYS A 224 9.07 10.81 2.78
C LYS A 224 9.00 10.00 1.48
N GLY A 225 7.80 9.61 1.08
CA GLY A 225 7.55 8.87 -0.15
C GLY A 225 6.07 8.70 -0.40
N ILE A 226 5.72 8.45 -1.66
CA ILE A 226 4.36 8.20 -2.11
C ILE A 226 4.39 7.37 -3.38
N THR A 227 3.41 6.50 -3.56
CA THR A 227 3.22 5.70 -4.77
C THR A 227 1.94 6.12 -5.47
N ILE A 228 1.95 6.15 -6.80
CA ILE A 228 0.76 6.37 -7.62
C ILE A 228 0.44 5.07 -8.36
N TYR A 229 -0.82 4.69 -8.35
CA TYR A 229 -1.36 3.63 -9.18
C TYR A 229 -2.46 4.19 -10.06
N ARG A 230 -2.22 4.24 -11.38
CA ARG A 230 -3.21 4.68 -12.37
C ARG A 230 -4.01 3.48 -12.88
N ASP A 231 -5.34 3.59 -12.83
CA ASP A 231 -6.21 2.55 -13.36
C ASP A 231 -5.94 2.30 -14.84
N GLY A 232 -5.95 1.01 -15.25
CA GLY A 232 -5.67 0.61 -16.62
C GLY A 232 -4.20 0.69 -17.05
N CYS A 233 -3.23 0.82 -16.12
CA CYS A 233 -1.82 0.62 -16.45
C CYS A 233 -1.51 -0.86 -16.73
N GLU A 234 -0.39 -1.15 -17.41
CA GLU A 234 0.01 -2.52 -17.83
C GLU A 234 0.15 -3.52 -16.66
N ARG A 235 0.43 -3.04 -15.46
CA ARG A 235 0.39 -3.87 -14.25
C ARG A 235 -1.05 -4.07 -13.82
N THR A 236 -1.61 -5.25 -14.10
CA THR A 236 -2.91 -5.64 -13.57
C THR A 236 -2.88 -5.68 -12.05
N GLY A 237 -3.72 -4.88 -11.40
CA GLY A 237 -3.88 -4.91 -9.95
C GLY A 237 -4.44 -6.27 -9.50
N ILE A 238 -4.03 -6.70 -8.29
CA ILE A 238 -4.57 -7.92 -7.65
C ILE A 238 -6.08 -7.77 -7.37
N LEU A 239 -6.53 -6.52 -7.15
CA LEU A 239 -7.94 -6.16 -6.96
C LEU A 239 -8.35 -5.24 -8.11
N THR A 240 -9.34 -5.66 -8.88
CA THR A 240 -9.92 -4.85 -9.96
C THR A 240 -11.32 -4.39 -9.56
N ALA A 241 -11.65 -3.13 -9.85
CA ALA A 241 -13.01 -2.64 -9.74
C ALA A 241 -13.94 -3.48 -10.62
N ASN A 242 -15.18 -3.68 -10.17
CA ASN A 242 -16.21 -4.34 -10.97
C ASN A 242 -16.37 -3.55 -12.27
N LYS A 243 -15.74 -3.99 -13.35
CA LYS A 243 -16.15 -3.53 -14.68
C LYS A 243 -17.55 -4.09 -14.89
N PRO A 244 -18.55 -3.26 -15.28
CA PRO A 244 -19.82 -3.80 -15.71
C PRO A 244 -19.52 -4.89 -16.74
N SER A 245 -20.09 -6.08 -16.56
CA SER A 245 -19.88 -7.20 -17.46
C SER A 245 -20.20 -6.71 -18.87
N ASN A 246 -19.17 -6.55 -19.67
CA ASN A 246 -19.35 -6.27 -21.09
C ASN A 246 -20.30 -7.32 -21.64
N LYS A 247 -21.23 -6.86 -22.46
CA LYS A 247 -22.16 -7.68 -23.25
C LYS A 247 -21.52 -9.03 -23.55
N LYS A 248 -22.25 -10.11 -23.31
CA LYS A 248 -21.81 -11.43 -23.80
C LYS A 248 -21.43 -11.26 -25.24
N LYS A 249 -20.14 -11.38 -25.54
CA LYS A 249 -19.65 -11.40 -26.91
C LYS A 249 -20.37 -12.53 -27.62
N THR A 250 -20.85 -12.28 -28.81
CA THR A 250 -21.45 -13.34 -29.64
C THR A 250 -20.38 -14.40 -29.96
N VAL A 251 -20.83 -15.59 -30.33
CA VAL A 251 -19.91 -16.67 -30.73
C VAL A 251 -19.04 -16.22 -31.89
N GLU A 252 -19.60 -15.38 -32.78
CA GLU A 252 -18.90 -14.80 -33.92
C GLU A 252 -17.78 -13.83 -33.50
N GLU A 253 -18.04 -12.92 -32.52
CA GLU A 253 -17.03 -12.00 -31.99
C GLU A 253 -15.90 -12.72 -31.26
N LEU A 254 -16.20 -13.81 -30.55
CA LEU A 254 -15.21 -14.67 -29.91
C LEU A 254 -14.37 -15.45 -30.92
N GLN A 255 -14.98 -15.83 -32.05
CA GLN A 255 -14.32 -16.54 -33.14
C GLN A 255 -13.37 -15.62 -33.93
N GLU A 256 -13.74 -14.36 -34.14
CA GLU A 256 -12.86 -13.35 -34.73
C GLU A 256 -11.66 -13.04 -33.84
N GLU A 257 -11.87 -12.81 -32.54
CA GLU A 257 -10.75 -12.61 -31.60
C GLU A 257 -9.82 -13.82 -31.49
N LEU A 258 -10.38 -15.03 -31.51
CA LEU A 258 -9.58 -16.25 -31.51
C LEU A 258 -8.74 -16.36 -32.79
N ASN A 259 -9.33 -16.03 -33.94
CA ASN A 259 -8.64 -16.04 -35.22
C ASN A 259 -7.54 -14.96 -35.27
N GLU A 260 -7.78 -13.76 -34.73
CA GLU A 260 -6.76 -12.70 -34.60
C GLU A 260 -5.63 -13.14 -33.68
N ALA A 261 -5.95 -13.71 -32.49
CA ALA A 261 -4.95 -14.21 -31.55
C ALA A 261 -4.13 -15.38 -32.10
N VAL A 262 -4.75 -16.26 -32.88
CA VAL A 262 -4.06 -17.34 -33.58
C VAL A 262 -3.15 -16.80 -34.69
N LEU A 263 -3.61 -15.79 -35.43
CA LEU A 263 -2.79 -15.14 -36.48
C LEU A 263 -1.61 -14.36 -35.86
N GLU A 264 -1.78 -13.76 -34.73
CA GLU A 264 -0.73 -13.08 -33.96
C GLU A 264 0.26 -14.07 -33.34
N ALA A 265 -0.23 -15.19 -32.81
CA ALA A 265 0.60 -16.29 -32.32
C ALA A 265 1.39 -17.00 -33.46
N LEU A 266 0.81 -17.08 -34.66
CA LEU A 266 1.49 -17.62 -35.87
C LEU A 266 2.52 -16.61 -36.42
N LYS A 267 2.32 -15.30 -36.22
CA LYS A 267 3.30 -14.27 -36.58
C LYS A 267 4.46 -14.22 -35.58
N ASN A 268 4.21 -14.53 -34.30
CA ASN A 268 5.20 -14.60 -33.23
C ASN A 268 5.65 -16.06 -33.04
N ASN A 269 6.31 -16.62 -34.05
CA ASN A 269 6.93 -17.94 -33.91
C ASN A 269 8.02 -17.86 -32.83
N PRO A 270 7.86 -18.51 -31.66
CA PRO A 270 8.83 -18.40 -30.56
C PRO A 270 10.22 -18.96 -30.97
N ASN A 271 10.29 -19.67 -32.06
CA ASN A 271 11.53 -20.24 -32.62
C ASN A 271 12.16 -19.36 -33.72
N GLU A 272 11.57 -18.18 -34.01
CA GLU A 272 12.10 -17.28 -35.04
C GLU A 272 12.55 -15.95 -34.40
N CYS A 273 13.74 -15.51 -34.70
CA CYS A 273 14.32 -14.30 -34.16
C CYS A 273 13.56 -13.04 -34.65
N PRO A 274 13.06 -12.17 -33.79
CA PRO A 274 12.34 -10.98 -34.19
C PRO A 274 13.22 -9.91 -34.87
N MET A 275 14.55 -10.06 -34.80
CA MET A 275 15.49 -9.11 -35.38
C MET A 275 15.98 -9.52 -36.78
N CYS A 276 16.16 -10.82 -37.04
CA CYS A 276 16.74 -11.27 -38.29
C CYS A 276 16.00 -12.44 -38.96
N GLY A 277 14.96 -13.01 -38.33
CA GLY A 277 14.22 -14.16 -38.83
C GLY A 277 14.96 -15.51 -38.70
N GLY A 278 16.13 -15.52 -38.04
CA GLY A 278 16.90 -16.75 -37.78
C GLY A 278 16.31 -17.60 -36.66
N GLU A 279 16.83 -18.81 -36.49
CA GLU A 279 16.33 -19.74 -35.47
C GLU A 279 16.75 -19.35 -34.07
N MET A 280 15.78 -19.38 -33.11
CA MET A 280 16.01 -19.11 -31.69
C MET A 280 16.31 -20.42 -30.96
N PHE A 281 17.40 -20.43 -30.21
CA PHE A 281 17.79 -21.54 -29.35
C PHE A 281 17.41 -21.24 -27.89
N HIS A 282 16.70 -22.19 -27.26
CA HIS A 282 16.23 -22.10 -25.90
C HIS A 282 17.11 -22.94 -24.99
N SER A 283 17.75 -22.28 -23.99
CA SER A 283 18.58 -22.96 -22.99
C SER A 283 18.48 -22.31 -21.65
N GLY A 284 18.28 -23.06 -20.57
CA GLY A 284 18.32 -22.59 -19.21
C GLY A 284 17.29 -21.50 -18.85
N GLY A 285 16.16 -21.43 -19.56
CA GLY A 285 15.11 -20.41 -19.34
C GLY A 285 15.34 -19.11 -20.10
N CYS A 286 16.35 -19.05 -20.97
CA CYS A 286 16.62 -17.94 -21.88
C CYS A 286 16.62 -18.38 -23.33
N SER A 287 16.48 -17.41 -24.26
CA SER A 287 16.49 -17.62 -25.69
C SER A 287 17.57 -16.76 -26.34
N GLU A 288 18.32 -17.33 -27.31
CA GLU A 288 19.36 -16.61 -28.03
C GLU A 288 19.30 -16.96 -29.51
N CYS A 289 19.49 -15.98 -30.38
CA CYS A 289 19.63 -16.17 -31.82
C CYS A 289 21.12 -16.29 -32.18
N HIS A 290 21.53 -17.43 -32.75
CA HIS A 290 22.92 -17.63 -33.12
C HIS A 290 23.34 -16.84 -34.37
N ASP A 291 22.38 -16.39 -35.21
CA ASP A 291 22.70 -15.65 -36.43
C ASP A 291 23.02 -14.17 -36.17
N CYS A 292 22.34 -13.52 -35.21
CA CYS A 292 22.53 -12.11 -34.95
C CYS A 292 22.87 -11.78 -33.50
N GLY A 293 22.91 -12.76 -32.59
CA GLY A 293 23.22 -12.57 -31.16
C GLY A 293 22.08 -11.94 -30.34
N TYR A 294 20.89 -11.82 -30.93
CA TYR A 294 19.75 -11.28 -30.17
C TYR A 294 19.37 -12.22 -29.04
N SER A 295 19.27 -11.66 -27.81
CA SER A 295 18.74 -12.36 -26.64
C SER A 295 17.87 -11.42 -25.82
N PRO A 296 16.58 -11.75 -25.56
CA PRO A 296 15.71 -10.94 -24.69
C PRO A 296 16.14 -10.95 -23.22
N CYS A 297 17.12 -11.76 -22.85
CA CYS A 297 17.67 -11.85 -21.50
C CYS A 297 18.95 -11.02 -21.30
N SER A 298 19.43 -10.33 -22.34
CA SER A 298 20.62 -9.47 -22.29
C SER A 298 20.18 -8.04 -21.95
N ILE A 299 19.81 -7.75 -20.69
CA ILE A 299 19.70 -6.41 -20.11
C ILE A 299 20.37 -6.44 -18.74
#